data_ca1b1e4510ef809ff856f51d047afcfe
#
_entry.id   ca1b1e4510ef809ff856f51d047afcfe
#
_cell.length_a   1.000
_cell.length_b   1.000
_cell.length_c   1.000
_cell.angle_alpha   90.00
_cell.angle_beta   90.00
_cell.angle_gamma   90.00
#
_symmetry.space_group_name_H-M   'P 1'
#
loop_
_entity.id
_entity.type
_entity.pdbx_description
1 polymer ?
#
loop_
_entity_poly.entity_id
_entity_poly.type
_entity_poly.pdbx_seq_one_letter_code
_entity_poly.pdbx_strand_id
1 'polypeptide(L)'
;MPVPERIHIVGASGSGTTSLAAAIAARHGHRHLDTDDFYWLPTDPPYREKRPREPRLALLRDALAASPRWVLSGSLCGWGDPLIPEFELVVFLVVPSDIRLTRLREREIARYGLDAIAPGGSRHQAHVEFLDWCAGYDAGSLEIRSRALHEAWLAALPGPVLRLKGDRAVGEQLKLVELHGVR
;
A
#
# COMPACT_ATOMS: atom_id res chain seq x y z
N MET A 1 9.59 -22.73 -5.68
CA MET A 1 8.17 -23.07 -5.56
C MET A 1 7.33 -21.88 -5.98
N PRO A 2 6.13 -22.06 -6.49
CA PRO A 2 5.34 -20.95 -6.98
C PRO A 2 4.88 -20.06 -5.82
N VAL A 3 5.07 -18.77 -5.97
CA VAL A 3 4.47 -17.74 -5.12
C VAL A 3 2.96 -17.74 -5.38
N PRO A 4 2.09 -17.45 -4.38
CA PRO A 4 0.65 -17.35 -4.57
C PRO A 4 0.29 -16.46 -5.77
N GLU A 5 -0.75 -16.81 -6.49
CA GLU A 5 -1.12 -16.10 -7.72
C GLU A 5 -1.80 -14.75 -7.44
N ARG A 6 -2.47 -14.63 -6.27
CA ARG A 6 -3.26 -13.47 -5.90
C ARG A 6 -2.84 -12.93 -4.55
N ILE A 7 -1.99 -11.90 -4.58
CA ILE A 7 -1.33 -11.34 -3.40
C ILE A 7 -1.81 -9.92 -3.15
N HIS A 8 -2.22 -9.62 -1.91
CA HIS A 8 -2.45 -8.25 -1.46
C HIS A 8 -1.37 -7.81 -0.47
N ILE A 9 -0.78 -6.63 -0.69
CA ILE A 9 0.27 -6.06 0.17
C ILE A 9 -0.24 -4.77 0.80
N VAL A 10 -0.38 -4.77 2.12
CA VAL A 10 -0.88 -3.64 2.91
C VAL A 10 0.17 -3.14 3.89
N GLY A 11 0.09 -1.86 4.24
CA GLY A 11 0.98 -1.20 5.20
C GLY A 11 0.74 0.28 5.28
N ALA A 12 1.49 0.94 6.15
CA ALA A 12 1.49 2.40 6.23
C ALA A 12 2.13 3.04 4.99
N SER A 13 1.84 4.30 4.74
CA SER A 13 2.58 5.10 3.75
C SER A 13 4.09 5.05 4.06
N GLY A 14 4.92 4.88 3.04
CA GLY A 14 6.38 4.74 3.19
C GLY A 14 6.88 3.36 3.64
N SER A 15 6.00 2.37 3.86
CA SER A 15 6.42 1.02 4.25
C SER A 15 7.01 0.18 3.10
N GLY A 16 6.83 0.60 1.85
CA GLY A 16 7.38 -0.09 0.68
C GLY A 16 6.43 -1.10 0.01
N THR A 17 5.12 -1.01 0.23
CA THR A 17 4.12 -1.90 -0.38
C THR A 17 4.24 -1.94 -1.91
N THR A 18 4.34 -0.79 -2.56
CA THR A 18 4.49 -0.65 -4.02
C THR A 18 5.82 -1.24 -4.50
N SER A 19 6.91 -1.03 -3.75
CA SER A 19 8.23 -1.55 -4.11
C SER A 19 8.28 -3.08 -4.05
N LEU A 20 7.71 -3.68 -3.01
CA LEU A 20 7.61 -5.14 -2.92
C LEU A 20 6.70 -5.71 -4.00
N ALA A 21 5.56 -5.08 -4.28
CA ALA A 21 4.66 -5.49 -5.35
C ALA A 21 5.34 -5.47 -6.72
N ALA A 22 6.08 -4.40 -7.02
CA ALA A 22 6.86 -4.30 -8.26
C ALA A 22 7.94 -5.40 -8.36
N ALA A 23 8.61 -5.74 -7.26
CA ALA A 23 9.60 -6.81 -7.23
C ALA A 23 8.97 -8.19 -7.47
N ILE A 24 7.82 -8.49 -6.86
CA ILE A 24 7.05 -9.73 -7.10
C ILE A 24 6.61 -9.79 -8.56
N ALA A 25 6.07 -8.69 -9.09
CA ALA A 25 5.63 -8.61 -10.48
C ALA A 25 6.77 -8.90 -11.46
N ALA A 26 7.91 -8.25 -11.28
CA ALA A 26 9.09 -8.42 -12.12
C ALA A 26 9.67 -9.85 -12.04
N ARG A 27 9.68 -10.46 -10.86
CA ARG A 27 10.28 -11.78 -10.63
C ARG A 27 9.39 -12.93 -11.05
N HIS A 28 8.07 -12.81 -10.87
CA HIS A 28 7.12 -13.92 -11.00
C HIS A 28 6.05 -13.70 -12.08
N GLY A 29 6.09 -12.60 -12.81
CA GLY A 29 5.15 -12.30 -13.89
C GLY A 29 3.74 -11.94 -13.42
N HIS A 30 3.58 -11.44 -12.18
CA HIS A 30 2.31 -10.92 -11.70
C HIS A 30 1.99 -9.57 -12.33
N ARG A 31 0.71 -9.30 -12.55
CA ARG A 31 0.25 -7.94 -12.86
C ARG A 31 0.26 -7.12 -11.56
N HIS A 32 1.06 -6.06 -11.51
CA HIS A 32 1.04 -5.13 -10.39
C HIS A 32 -0.08 -4.12 -10.55
N LEU A 33 -0.88 -3.94 -9.50
CA LEU A 33 -1.94 -2.95 -9.37
C LEU A 33 -1.74 -2.18 -8.05
N ASP A 34 -2.00 -0.87 -8.07
CA ASP A 34 -1.97 -0.04 -6.86
C ASP A 34 -3.37 0.46 -6.52
N THR A 35 -3.77 0.36 -5.25
CA THR A 35 -5.09 0.79 -4.80
C THR A 35 -5.35 2.27 -5.04
N ASP A 36 -4.31 3.11 -5.05
CA ASP A 36 -4.43 4.55 -5.28
C ASP A 36 -4.90 4.88 -6.69
N ASP A 37 -4.60 4.05 -7.71
CA ASP A 37 -5.08 4.22 -9.10
C ASP A 37 -6.61 4.08 -9.20
N PHE A 38 -7.20 3.34 -8.29
CA PHE A 38 -8.65 3.12 -8.21
C PHE A 38 -9.32 4.07 -7.22
N TYR A 39 -8.65 4.39 -6.12
CA TYR A 39 -9.19 5.20 -5.04
C TYR A 39 -9.40 6.65 -5.43
N TRP A 40 -8.47 7.22 -6.19
CA TRP A 40 -8.48 8.62 -6.57
C TRP A 40 -8.98 8.84 -7.99
N LEU A 41 -9.64 9.97 -8.23
CA LEU A 41 -9.87 10.45 -9.57
C LEU A 41 -8.57 11.07 -10.13
N PRO A 42 -8.35 11.00 -11.47
CA PRO A 42 -7.21 11.64 -12.10
C PRO A 42 -7.38 13.16 -12.09
N THR A 43 -6.76 13.82 -11.10
CA THR A 43 -6.78 15.28 -10.93
C THR A 43 -5.38 15.85 -11.02
N ASP A 44 -5.26 17.13 -11.35
CA ASP A 44 -4.03 17.91 -11.26
C ASP A 44 -4.25 19.08 -10.28
N PRO A 45 -3.54 19.12 -9.14
CA PRO A 45 -2.60 18.10 -8.64
C PRO A 45 -3.29 16.78 -8.24
N PRO A 46 -2.54 15.66 -8.20
CA PRO A 46 -3.09 14.34 -7.91
C PRO A 46 -3.59 14.21 -6.46
N TYR A 47 -4.42 13.18 -6.22
CA TYR A 47 -4.94 12.81 -4.88
C TYR A 47 -5.85 13.86 -4.23
N ARG A 48 -6.64 14.60 -5.04
CA ARG A 48 -7.57 15.62 -4.55
C ARG A 48 -8.99 15.11 -4.36
N GLU A 49 -9.46 14.29 -5.27
CA GLU A 49 -10.83 13.80 -5.28
C GLU A 49 -10.89 12.28 -5.18
N LYS A 50 -11.69 11.79 -4.24
CA LYS A 50 -11.93 10.37 -4.07
C LYS A 50 -12.95 9.89 -5.09
N ARG A 51 -12.66 8.82 -5.79
CA ARG A 51 -13.66 8.13 -6.62
C ARG A 51 -14.75 7.56 -5.71
N PRO A 52 -16.04 7.67 -6.05
CA PRO A 52 -17.12 7.03 -5.29
C PRO A 52 -16.87 5.52 -5.11
N ARG A 53 -17.35 4.96 -4.00
CA ARG A 53 -17.03 3.57 -3.58
C ARG A 53 -17.40 2.52 -4.64
N GLU A 54 -18.61 2.59 -5.18
CA GLU A 54 -19.10 1.57 -6.12
C GLU A 54 -18.32 1.56 -7.45
N PRO A 55 -18.12 2.71 -8.15
CA PRO A 55 -17.25 2.75 -9.33
C PRO A 55 -15.80 2.34 -9.05
N ARG A 56 -15.27 2.69 -7.87
CA ARG A 56 -13.91 2.29 -7.45
C ARG A 56 -13.78 0.76 -7.36
N LEU A 57 -14.73 0.13 -6.68
CA LEU A 57 -14.75 -1.31 -6.50
C LEU A 57 -14.97 -2.06 -7.83
N ALA A 58 -15.86 -1.56 -8.69
CA ALA A 58 -16.10 -2.14 -10.01
C ALA A 58 -14.82 -2.10 -10.87
N LEU A 59 -14.17 -0.94 -10.97
CA LEU A 59 -12.92 -0.80 -11.72
C LEU A 59 -11.81 -1.71 -11.22
N LEU A 60 -11.65 -1.82 -9.90
CA LEU A 60 -10.64 -2.70 -9.32
C LEU A 60 -10.97 -4.17 -9.60
N ARG A 61 -12.23 -4.58 -9.47
CA ARG A 61 -12.66 -5.95 -9.78
C ARG A 61 -12.40 -6.33 -11.22
N ASP A 62 -12.73 -5.44 -12.18
CA ASP A 62 -12.47 -5.65 -13.59
C ASP A 62 -10.96 -5.76 -13.87
N ALA A 63 -10.15 -4.92 -13.23
CA ALA A 63 -8.71 -4.96 -13.38
C ALA A 63 -8.08 -6.24 -12.81
N LEU A 64 -8.58 -6.76 -11.69
CA LEU A 64 -8.14 -8.04 -11.10
C LEU A 64 -8.56 -9.22 -12.00
N ALA A 65 -9.78 -9.23 -12.50
CA ALA A 65 -10.30 -10.28 -13.38
C ALA A 65 -9.55 -10.38 -14.72
N ALA A 66 -8.90 -9.30 -15.15
CA ALA A 66 -8.12 -9.27 -16.40
C ALA A 66 -6.80 -10.06 -16.36
N SER A 67 -6.39 -10.58 -15.19
CA SER A 67 -5.20 -11.42 -15.05
C SER A 67 -5.39 -12.46 -13.95
N PRO A 68 -5.06 -13.75 -14.19
CA PRO A 68 -5.12 -14.76 -13.14
C PRO A 68 -4.08 -14.54 -12.03
N ARG A 69 -3.00 -13.82 -12.34
CA ARG A 69 -1.89 -13.58 -11.41
C ARG A 69 -1.70 -12.09 -11.22
N TRP A 70 -1.89 -11.63 -10.00
CA TRP A 70 -1.73 -10.22 -9.66
C TRP A 70 -1.19 -10.00 -8.26
N VAL A 71 -0.56 -8.85 -8.07
CA VAL A 71 -0.18 -8.31 -6.78
C VAL A 71 -0.76 -6.91 -6.63
N LEU A 72 -1.57 -6.71 -5.60
CA LEU A 72 -2.26 -5.45 -5.30
C LEU A 72 -1.60 -4.78 -4.10
N SER A 73 -1.01 -3.59 -4.30
CA SER A 73 -0.43 -2.77 -3.23
C SER A 73 -1.39 -1.71 -2.73
N GLY A 74 -1.30 -1.35 -1.44
CA GLY A 74 -2.07 -0.28 -0.81
C GLY A 74 -3.11 -0.77 0.19
N SER A 75 -4.04 0.09 0.65
CA SER A 75 -5.03 -0.24 1.67
C SER A 75 -6.43 -0.39 1.07
N LEU A 76 -7.11 -1.47 1.42
CA LEU A 76 -8.49 -1.78 1.06
C LEU A 76 -9.47 -1.62 2.24
N CYS A 77 -8.97 -1.33 3.45
CA CYS A 77 -9.81 -1.26 4.64
C CYS A 77 -11.01 -0.33 4.45
N GLY A 78 -12.21 -0.85 4.76
CA GLY A 78 -13.47 -0.11 4.70
C GLY A 78 -14.09 0.08 3.31
N TRP A 79 -13.41 -0.35 2.21
CA TRP A 79 -14.01 -0.24 0.88
C TRP A 79 -13.81 -1.46 -0.02
N GLY A 80 -12.74 -2.23 0.19
CA GLY A 80 -12.36 -3.38 -0.64
C GLY A 80 -12.74 -4.74 -0.05
N ASP A 81 -13.47 -4.80 1.05
CA ASP A 81 -13.83 -6.05 1.74
C ASP A 81 -14.53 -7.09 0.84
N PRO A 82 -15.36 -6.72 -0.18
CA PRO A 82 -15.90 -7.68 -1.13
C PRO A 82 -14.85 -8.43 -1.98
N LEU A 83 -13.57 -7.98 -1.96
CA LEU A 83 -12.47 -8.64 -2.66
C LEU A 83 -11.68 -9.62 -1.78
N ILE A 84 -11.96 -9.68 -0.47
CA ILE A 84 -11.25 -10.57 0.47
C ILE A 84 -11.23 -12.02 0.00
N PRO A 85 -12.29 -12.61 -0.56
CA PRO A 85 -12.27 -13.99 -1.05
C PRO A 85 -11.29 -14.25 -2.20
N GLU A 86 -10.82 -13.20 -2.87
CA GLU A 86 -9.88 -13.31 -3.98
C GLU A 86 -8.42 -13.47 -3.52
N PHE A 87 -8.11 -13.16 -2.26
CA PHE A 87 -6.73 -13.16 -1.76
C PHE A 87 -6.27 -14.56 -1.38
N GLU A 88 -5.15 -15.00 -1.95
CA GLU A 88 -4.45 -16.23 -1.54
C GLU A 88 -3.41 -15.95 -0.45
N LEU A 89 -2.86 -14.73 -0.45
CA LEU A 89 -1.93 -14.25 0.58
C LEU A 89 -2.11 -12.76 0.80
N VAL A 90 -2.14 -12.35 2.05
CA VAL A 90 -2.00 -10.94 2.43
C VAL A 90 -0.65 -10.73 3.12
N VAL A 91 0.12 -9.74 2.65
CA VAL A 91 1.41 -9.36 3.23
C VAL A 91 1.25 -8.03 3.95
N PHE A 92 1.54 -7.99 5.24
CA PHE A 92 1.51 -6.76 6.04
C PHE A 92 2.91 -6.26 6.38
N LEU A 93 3.25 -5.08 5.86
CA LEU A 93 4.53 -4.43 6.12
C LEU A 93 4.43 -3.51 7.34
N VAL A 94 5.22 -3.82 8.37
CA VAL A 94 5.32 -3.06 9.62
C VAL A 94 6.71 -2.44 9.73
N VAL A 95 6.84 -1.20 9.27
CA VAL A 95 8.11 -0.44 9.26
C VAL A 95 8.02 0.69 10.28
N PRO A 96 9.08 0.95 11.08
CA PRO A 96 9.13 2.06 12.04
C PRO A 96 8.79 3.42 11.43
N SER A 97 8.15 4.29 12.22
CA SER A 97 7.63 5.58 11.73
C SER A 97 8.72 6.51 11.22
N ASP A 98 9.84 6.58 11.92
CA ASP A 98 11.00 7.39 11.54
C ASP A 98 11.55 7.02 10.15
N ILE A 99 11.69 5.73 9.88
CA ILE A 99 12.13 5.21 8.58
C ILE A 99 11.11 5.55 7.49
N ARG A 100 9.82 5.33 7.76
CA ARG A 100 8.76 5.64 6.81
C ARG A 100 8.72 7.14 6.46
N LEU A 101 8.79 8.00 7.46
CA LEU A 101 8.76 9.45 7.27
C LEU A 101 9.99 9.96 6.51
N THR A 102 11.17 9.39 6.76
CA THR A 102 12.38 9.70 5.97
C THR A 102 12.17 9.37 4.50
N ARG A 103 11.71 8.15 4.19
CA ARG A 103 11.42 7.71 2.81
C ARG A 103 10.36 8.58 2.12
N LEU A 104 9.33 8.98 2.87
CA LEU A 104 8.28 9.84 2.33
C LEU A 104 8.81 11.24 2.02
N ARG A 105 9.65 11.80 2.89
CA ARG A 105 10.30 13.10 2.66
C ARG A 105 11.20 13.06 1.43
N GLU A 106 12.04 12.04 1.30
CA GLU A 106 12.90 11.83 0.13
C GLU A 106 12.07 11.70 -1.17
N ARG A 107 10.96 10.96 -1.13
CA ARG A 107 10.04 10.80 -2.26
C ARG A 107 9.38 12.13 -2.66
N GLU A 108 8.97 12.94 -1.69
CA GLU A 108 8.39 14.26 -1.94
C GLU A 108 9.42 15.22 -2.56
N ILE A 109 10.68 15.19 -2.06
CA ILE A 109 11.80 15.94 -2.66
C ILE A 109 12.02 15.52 -4.11
N ALA A 110 12.09 14.22 -4.37
CA ALA A 110 12.30 13.70 -5.72
C ALA A 110 11.16 14.05 -6.69
N ARG A 111 9.91 14.12 -6.18
CA ARG A 111 8.71 14.40 -6.99
C ARG A 111 8.51 15.88 -7.27
N TYR A 112 8.73 16.74 -6.30
CA TYR A 112 8.34 18.15 -6.36
C TYR A 112 9.53 19.13 -6.30
N GLY A 113 10.71 18.65 -5.95
CA GLY A 113 11.89 19.48 -5.69
C GLY A 113 11.90 20.03 -4.26
N LEU A 114 13.11 20.27 -3.73
CA LEU A 114 13.32 20.77 -2.37
C LEU A 114 12.66 22.14 -2.17
N ASP A 115 12.82 23.06 -3.11
CA ASP A 115 12.31 24.43 -3.00
C ASP A 115 10.78 24.48 -2.92
N ALA A 116 10.09 23.57 -3.61
CA ALA A 116 8.63 23.54 -3.58
C ALA A 116 8.08 23.11 -2.21
N ILE A 117 8.79 22.24 -1.49
CA ILE A 117 8.35 21.72 -0.18
C ILE A 117 8.97 22.45 1.03
N ALA A 118 10.03 23.27 0.81
CA ALA A 118 10.65 24.08 1.85
C ALA A 118 9.69 25.18 2.38
N PRO A 119 9.95 25.77 3.57
CA PRO A 119 9.19 26.89 4.09
C PRO A 119 9.07 28.02 3.06
N GLY A 120 7.82 28.45 2.77
CA GLY A 120 7.52 29.43 1.72
C GLY A 120 7.36 28.84 0.31
N GLY A 121 7.67 27.59 0.10
CA GLY A 121 7.45 26.90 -1.18
C GLY A 121 5.97 26.61 -1.47
N SER A 122 5.63 26.48 -2.75
CA SER A 122 4.24 26.35 -3.22
C SER A 122 3.50 25.11 -2.71
N ARG A 123 4.23 24.09 -2.23
CA ARG A 123 3.70 22.82 -1.71
C ARG A 123 4.00 22.59 -0.23
N HIS A 124 4.63 23.55 0.44
CA HIS A 124 5.07 23.40 1.84
C HIS A 124 3.94 22.96 2.77
N GLN A 125 2.80 23.66 2.73
CA GLN A 125 1.65 23.33 3.59
C GLN A 125 1.13 21.91 3.34
N ALA A 126 0.93 21.55 2.09
CA ALA A 126 0.46 20.21 1.71
C ALA A 126 1.48 19.10 2.09
N HIS A 127 2.77 19.40 2.01
CA HIS A 127 3.85 18.50 2.44
C HIS A 127 3.82 18.25 3.95
N VAL A 128 3.70 19.31 4.75
CA VAL A 128 3.61 19.21 6.21
C VAL A 128 2.37 18.42 6.62
N GLU A 129 1.19 18.78 6.12
CA GLU A 129 -0.07 18.08 6.40
C GLU A 129 0.00 16.58 6.03
N PHE A 130 0.62 16.26 4.90
CA PHE A 130 0.80 14.88 4.47
C PHE A 130 1.72 14.09 5.42
N LEU A 131 2.85 14.66 5.84
CA LEU A 131 3.77 14.01 6.77
C LEU A 131 3.15 13.84 8.16
N ASP A 132 2.42 14.84 8.65
CA ASP A 132 1.71 14.78 9.94
C ASP A 132 0.64 13.68 9.94
N TRP A 133 -0.13 13.60 8.85
CA TRP A 133 -1.08 12.51 8.67
C TRP A 133 -0.39 11.14 8.65
N CYS A 134 0.75 11.00 7.97
CA CYS A 134 1.53 9.75 7.95
C CYS A 134 2.12 9.41 9.32
N ALA A 135 2.55 10.43 10.11
CA ALA A 135 3.09 10.25 11.45
C ALA A 135 2.03 9.71 12.43
N GLY A 136 0.78 10.12 12.26
CA GLY A 136 -0.36 9.69 13.09
C GLY A 136 -0.75 8.21 12.93
N TYR A 137 -0.19 7.49 11.96
CA TYR A 137 -0.61 6.12 11.65
C TYR A 137 -0.48 5.13 12.82
N ASP A 138 0.61 5.16 13.56
CA ASP A 138 0.86 4.17 14.63
C ASP A 138 0.01 4.41 15.88
N ALA A 139 -0.41 5.66 16.13
CA ALA A 139 -1.24 6.08 17.27
C ALA A 139 -2.72 6.27 16.93
N GLY A 140 -3.11 6.09 15.66
CA GLY A 140 -4.48 6.34 15.21
C GLY A 140 -5.49 5.30 15.68
N SER A 141 -6.77 5.70 15.68
CA SER A 141 -7.92 4.87 16.07
C SER A 141 -8.41 3.97 14.93
N LEU A 142 -9.46 3.19 15.22
CA LEU A 142 -10.15 2.35 14.22
C LEU A 142 -10.96 3.16 13.19
N GLU A 143 -11.21 4.44 13.45
CA GLU A 143 -12.03 5.31 12.58
C GLU A 143 -11.24 5.92 11.41
N ILE A 144 -9.91 5.93 11.52
CA ILE A 144 -9.02 6.49 10.50
C ILE A 144 -8.04 5.42 10.03
N ARG A 145 -7.41 5.65 8.87
CA ARG A 145 -6.34 4.76 8.40
C ARG A 145 -5.19 4.74 9.40
N SER A 146 -5.07 3.67 10.14
CA SER A 146 -4.12 3.50 11.23
C SER A 146 -3.60 2.07 11.29
N ARG A 147 -2.60 1.86 12.14
CA ARG A 147 -2.12 0.52 12.46
C ARG A 147 -3.21 -0.31 13.16
N ALA A 148 -3.95 0.29 14.09
CA ALA A 148 -5.04 -0.37 14.78
C ALA A 148 -6.13 -0.85 13.80
N LEU A 149 -6.52 0.00 12.83
CA LEU A 149 -7.48 -0.38 11.79
C LEU A 149 -6.96 -1.52 10.91
N HIS A 150 -5.70 -1.45 10.47
CA HIS A 150 -5.10 -2.53 9.68
C HIS A 150 -5.02 -3.84 10.46
N GLU A 151 -4.60 -3.83 11.74
CA GLU A 151 -4.51 -5.05 12.56
C GLU A 151 -5.90 -5.66 12.80
N ALA A 152 -6.93 -4.85 13.06
CA ALA A 152 -8.30 -5.33 13.21
C ALA A 152 -8.83 -5.96 11.91
N TRP A 153 -8.58 -5.31 10.77
CA TRP A 153 -8.96 -5.83 9.45
C TRP A 153 -8.24 -7.15 9.14
N LEU A 154 -6.94 -7.22 9.39
CA LEU A 154 -6.13 -8.43 9.16
C LEU A 154 -6.54 -9.59 10.06
N ALA A 155 -6.99 -9.33 11.29
CA ALA A 155 -7.47 -10.35 12.21
C ALA A 155 -8.79 -10.99 11.76
N ALA A 156 -9.57 -10.29 10.95
CA ALA A 156 -10.84 -10.78 10.40
C ALA A 156 -10.70 -11.54 9.06
N LEU A 157 -9.48 -11.59 8.47
CA LEU A 157 -9.28 -12.27 7.21
C LEU A 157 -9.32 -13.80 7.36
N PRO A 158 -9.99 -14.52 6.45
CA PRO A 158 -10.06 -15.98 6.50
C PRO A 158 -8.78 -16.68 6.00
N GLY A 159 -7.96 -15.96 5.25
CA GLY A 159 -6.76 -16.49 4.59
C GLY A 159 -5.45 -16.18 5.33
N PRO A 160 -4.31 -16.66 4.80
CA PRO A 160 -3.01 -16.47 5.41
C PRO A 160 -2.53 -15.01 5.37
N VAL A 161 -1.92 -14.56 6.47
CA VAL A 161 -1.33 -13.23 6.60
C VAL A 161 0.14 -13.36 6.98
N LEU A 162 1.02 -12.90 6.09
CA LEU A 162 2.46 -12.79 6.34
C LEU A 162 2.80 -11.40 6.88
N ARG A 163 3.32 -11.32 8.12
CA ARG A 163 3.76 -10.06 8.73
C ARG A 163 5.27 -9.89 8.61
N LEU A 164 5.70 -8.86 7.88
CA LEU A 164 7.10 -8.51 7.73
C LEU A 164 7.40 -7.25 8.56
N LYS A 165 8.18 -7.42 9.63
CA LYS A 165 8.53 -6.37 10.58
C LYS A 165 9.94 -5.84 10.35
N GLY A 166 10.12 -4.54 10.61
CA GLY A 166 11.41 -3.86 10.54
C GLY A 166 11.74 -3.31 9.15
N ASP A 167 12.91 -2.67 9.08
CA ASP A 167 13.45 -2.14 7.82
C ASP A 167 14.22 -3.25 7.09
N ARG A 168 13.57 -3.87 6.12
CA ARG A 168 14.15 -4.95 5.31
C ARG A 168 14.33 -4.47 3.88
N ALA A 169 15.43 -4.86 3.27
CA ALA A 169 15.62 -4.68 1.84
C ALA A 169 14.52 -5.43 1.05
N VAL A 170 14.08 -4.87 -0.08
CA VAL A 170 13.03 -5.46 -0.92
C VAL A 170 13.34 -6.89 -1.33
N GLY A 171 14.63 -7.21 -1.61
CA GLY A 171 15.07 -8.57 -1.95
C GLY A 171 14.91 -9.57 -0.79
N GLU A 172 15.06 -9.14 0.47
CA GLU A 172 14.79 -9.98 1.63
C GLU A 172 13.29 -10.20 1.82
N GLN A 173 12.49 -9.14 1.66
CA GLN A 173 11.03 -9.24 1.72
C GLN A 173 10.50 -10.21 0.66
N LEU A 174 11.01 -10.12 -0.57
CA LEU A 174 10.65 -11.01 -1.67
C LEU A 174 10.95 -12.48 -1.32
N LYS A 175 12.16 -12.78 -0.82
CA LYS A 175 12.53 -14.13 -0.36
C LYS A 175 11.58 -14.67 0.72
N LEU A 176 11.16 -13.82 1.67
CA LEU A 176 10.23 -14.24 2.71
C LEU A 176 8.83 -14.55 2.17
N VAL A 177 8.37 -13.81 1.15
CA VAL A 177 7.12 -14.11 0.43
C VAL A 177 7.25 -15.44 -0.32
N GLU A 178 8.36 -15.67 -1.03
CA GLU A 178 8.66 -16.92 -1.73
C GLU A 178 8.64 -18.13 -0.79
N LEU A 179 9.26 -18.00 0.39
CA LEU A 179 9.30 -19.07 1.40
C LEU A 179 7.93 -19.33 2.04
N HIS A 180 7.07 -18.31 2.14
CA HIS A 180 5.73 -18.47 2.73
C HIS A 180 4.76 -19.18 1.78
N GLY A 181 4.90 -19.02 0.48
CA GLY A 181 4.09 -19.72 -0.54
C GLY A 181 4.36 -21.22 -0.64
N VAL A 182 5.29 -21.75 0.16
CA VAL A 182 5.74 -23.15 0.16
C VAL A 182 4.96 -24.04 1.16
N ARG A 183 4.08 -23.44 1.98
CA ARG A 183 3.33 -24.19 3.03
C ARG A 183 1.87 -24.44 2.58
#